data_d0fe4e40e7ba2e10d709f7eb42280467
#
_entry.id   d0fe4e40e7ba2e10d709f7eb42280467
#
_cell.length_a   1.000
_cell.length_b   1.000
_cell.length_c   1.000
_cell.angle_alpha   90.00
_cell.angle_beta   90.00
_cell.angle_gamma   90.00
#
_symmetry.space_group_name_H-M   'P 1'
#
loop_
_entity.id
_entity.type
_entity.pdbx_description
1 polymer ?
#
loop_
_entity_poly.entity_id
_entity_poly.type
_entity_poly.pdbx_seq_one_letter_code
_entity_poly.pdbx_strand_id
1 'polypeptide(L)'
;MKQREVPKLRQTIGFVFQDYKLIGNMNVYDNIAFVLRSIDAPTRYIRKRVPQVIGLMGLQKKAKCFPNELSGGEQQRVAIARALVNNPQLIIADEPTGNLDPRTSEEIVRILHEINERGTTVLMVTHQLELVKDFGGRVVKISGGVIDYDDHV
;
A
#
# COMPACT_ATOMS: atom_id res chain seq x y z
N MET A 1 11.41 -22.81 -4.44
CA MET A 1 12.19 -21.59 -4.16
C MET A 1 13.21 -21.90 -3.05
N LYS A 2 14.49 -21.52 -3.23
CA LYS A 2 15.51 -21.75 -2.20
C LYS A 2 15.36 -20.70 -1.09
N GLN A 3 15.57 -21.07 0.19
CA GLN A 3 15.40 -20.17 1.35
C GLN A 3 16.18 -18.84 1.20
N ARG A 4 17.33 -18.84 0.55
CA ARG A 4 18.15 -17.66 0.26
C ARG A 4 17.54 -16.65 -0.74
N GLU A 5 16.49 -17.05 -1.48
CA GLU A 5 15.80 -16.21 -2.46
C GLU A 5 14.62 -15.44 -1.85
N VAL A 6 14.14 -15.90 -0.69
CA VAL A 6 13.00 -15.30 0.01
C VAL A 6 13.20 -13.79 0.33
N PRO A 7 14.38 -13.35 0.84
CA PRO A 7 14.61 -11.94 1.13
C PRO A 7 14.52 -11.06 -0.12
N LYS A 8 15.02 -11.54 -1.27
CA LYS A 8 14.96 -10.81 -2.54
C LYS A 8 13.52 -10.71 -3.04
N LEU A 9 12.74 -11.79 -2.96
CA LEU A 9 11.32 -11.78 -3.33
C LEU A 9 10.54 -10.78 -2.45
N ARG A 10 10.76 -10.78 -1.13
CA ARG A 10 10.09 -9.83 -0.22
C ARG A 10 10.35 -8.37 -0.57
N GLN A 11 11.51 -8.05 -1.14
CA GLN A 11 11.81 -6.69 -1.60
C GLN A 11 11.00 -6.26 -2.83
N THR A 12 10.46 -7.22 -3.59
CA THR A 12 9.62 -6.94 -4.78
C THR A 12 8.14 -6.87 -4.47
N ILE A 13 7.74 -7.10 -3.22
CA ILE A 13 6.35 -7.12 -2.78
C ILE A 13 6.12 -6.04 -1.71
N GLY A 14 5.13 -5.19 -1.90
CA GLY A 14 4.63 -4.26 -0.91
C GLY A 14 3.37 -4.83 -0.23
N PHE A 15 3.23 -4.62 1.08
CA PHE A 15 2.04 -5.01 1.83
C PHE A 15 1.33 -3.80 2.43
N VAL A 16 0.01 -3.77 2.26
CA VAL A 16 -0.90 -2.80 2.88
C VAL A 16 -1.89 -3.58 3.74
N PHE A 17 -1.91 -3.30 5.03
CA PHE A 17 -2.76 -4.00 6.02
C PHE A 17 -3.96 -3.14 6.39
N GLN A 18 -5.07 -3.78 6.78
CA GLN A 18 -6.29 -3.14 7.25
C GLN A 18 -6.06 -2.21 8.46
N ASP A 19 -5.17 -2.59 9.38
CA ASP A 19 -4.84 -1.86 10.61
C ASP A 19 -3.57 -1.02 10.47
N TYR A 20 -3.19 -0.67 9.23
CA TYR A 20 -2.07 0.21 8.85
C TYR A 20 -0.68 -0.31 9.27
N LYS A 21 -0.53 -0.97 10.42
CA LYS A 21 0.74 -1.46 11.00
C LYS A 21 1.84 -0.40 10.98
N LEU A 22 1.51 0.85 11.28
CA LEU A 22 2.49 1.93 11.40
C LEU A 22 3.29 1.79 12.70
N ILE A 23 4.55 2.18 12.65
CA ILE A 23 5.45 2.20 13.81
C ILE A 23 5.13 3.49 14.60
N GLY A 24 4.50 3.34 15.78
CA GLY A 24 3.91 4.46 16.53
C GLY A 24 4.90 5.52 17.02
N ASN A 25 6.15 5.15 17.26
CA ASN A 25 7.22 6.06 17.69
C ASN A 25 8.05 6.64 16.53
N MET A 26 7.59 6.44 15.28
CA MET A 26 8.19 7.03 14.07
C MET A 26 7.17 7.97 13.41
N ASN A 27 7.64 9.12 12.93
CA ASN A 27 6.83 10.01 12.12
C ASN A 27 6.57 9.43 10.72
N VAL A 28 5.77 10.11 9.89
CA VAL A 28 5.43 9.68 8.52
C VAL A 28 6.68 9.43 7.68
N TYR A 29 7.63 10.37 7.68
CA TYR A 29 8.87 10.23 6.91
C TYR A 29 9.65 8.98 7.34
N ASP A 30 9.83 8.78 8.64
CA ASP A 30 10.61 7.67 9.17
C ASP A 30 9.92 6.31 8.99
N ASN A 31 8.58 6.24 9.08
CA ASN A 31 7.81 5.04 8.75
C ASN A 31 8.07 4.58 7.30
N ILE A 32 8.11 5.51 6.36
CA ILE A 32 8.36 5.21 4.94
C ILE A 32 9.84 4.89 4.70
N ALA A 33 10.74 5.71 5.28
CA ALA A 33 12.18 5.53 5.14
C ALA A 33 12.69 4.21 5.74
N PHE A 34 12.00 3.69 6.75
CA PHE A 34 12.35 2.44 7.43
C PHE A 34 12.51 1.27 6.45
N VAL A 35 11.63 1.15 5.46
CA VAL A 35 11.69 0.09 4.45
C VAL A 35 13.00 0.15 3.67
N LEU A 36 13.39 1.34 3.22
CA LEU A 36 14.63 1.52 2.45
C LEU A 36 15.88 1.33 3.33
N ARG A 37 15.82 1.75 4.60
CA ARG A 37 16.91 1.52 5.56
C ARG A 37 17.10 0.01 5.85
N SER A 38 16.01 -0.77 5.92
CA SER A 38 16.07 -2.20 6.19
C SER A 38 16.72 -3.04 5.07
N ILE A 39 16.89 -2.46 3.89
CA ILE A 39 17.56 -3.07 2.74
C ILE A 39 18.89 -2.37 2.41
N ASP A 40 19.43 -1.60 3.35
CA ASP A 40 20.68 -0.85 3.21
C ASP A 40 20.74 0.08 2.00
N ALA A 41 19.60 0.67 1.63
CA ALA A 41 19.55 1.63 0.52
C ALA A 41 20.41 2.88 0.82
N PRO A 42 21.12 3.43 -0.17
CA PRO A 42 21.97 4.60 0.02
C PRO A 42 21.18 5.81 0.56
N THR A 43 21.73 6.51 1.54
CA THR A 43 21.10 7.70 2.16
C THR A 43 20.66 8.74 1.12
N ARG A 44 21.45 8.94 0.05
CA ARG A 44 21.10 9.85 -1.05
C ARG A 44 19.81 9.42 -1.76
N TYR A 45 19.61 8.12 -1.94
CA TYR A 45 18.40 7.57 -2.54
C TYR A 45 17.20 7.78 -1.61
N ILE A 46 17.33 7.47 -0.31
CA ILE A 46 16.27 7.67 0.70
C ILE A 46 15.81 9.12 0.71
N ARG A 47 16.76 10.09 0.80
CA ARG A 47 16.47 11.53 0.80
C ARG A 47 15.73 12.03 -0.44
N LYS A 48 15.90 11.37 -1.58
CA LYS A 48 15.19 11.69 -2.81
C LYS A 48 13.85 10.97 -2.89
N ARG A 49 13.82 9.67 -2.62
CA ARG A 49 12.66 8.80 -2.88
C ARG A 49 11.52 9.01 -1.87
N VAL A 50 11.84 9.13 -0.57
CA VAL A 50 10.80 9.26 0.46
C VAL A 50 9.94 10.52 0.27
N PRO A 51 10.51 11.74 0.06
CA PRO A 51 9.69 12.91 -0.23
C PRO A 51 8.82 12.79 -1.50
N GLN A 52 9.34 12.10 -2.54
CA GLN A 52 8.55 11.85 -3.76
C GLN A 52 7.30 11.03 -3.46
N VAL A 53 7.44 9.94 -2.70
CA VAL A 53 6.31 9.07 -2.35
C VAL A 53 5.34 9.78 -1.40
N ILE A 54 5.84 10.55 -0.42
CA ILE A 54 5.02 11.41 0.43
C ILE A 54 4.20 12.38 -0.43
N GLY A 55 4.81 12.94 -1.47
CA GLY A 55 4.15 13.83 -2.42
C GLY A 55 3.03 13.14 -3.19
N LEU A 56 3.27 11.93 -3.68
CA LEU A 56 2.25 11.12 -4.38
C LEU A 56 1.02 10.83 -3.51
N MET A 57 1.22 10.70 -2.20
CA MET A 57 0.14 10.45 -1.23
C MET A 57 -0.52 11.73 -0.70
N GLY A 58 -0.09 12.92 -1.12
CA GLY A 58 -0.63 14.19 -0.61
C GLY A 58 -0.29 14.48 0.86
N LEU A 59 0.78 13.88 1.39
CA LEU A 59 1.14 13.93 2.80
C LEU A 59 2.29 14.91 3.13
N GLN A 60 2.62 15.87 2.23
CA GLN A 60 3.78 16.76 2.40
C GLN A 60 3.73 17.54 3.72
N LYS A 61 2.55 18.06 4.08
CA LYS A 61 2.33 18.83 5.31
C LYS A 61 2.35 17.96 6.58
N LYS A 62 2.25 16.64 6.42
CA LYS A 62 2.18 15.65 7.50
C LYS A 62 3.47 14.84 7.66
N ALA A 63 4.52 15.13 6.90
CA ALA A 63 5.76 14.35 6.88
C ALA A 63 6.41 14.18 8.26
N LYS A 64 6.22 15.14 9.18
CA LYS A 64 6.76 15.13 10.55
C LYS A 64 5.75 14.66 11.61
N CYS A 65 4.48 14.45 11.26
CA CYS A 65 3.44 13.98 12.16
C CYS A 65 3.68 12.51 12.54
N PHE A 66 3.26 12.13 13.73
CA PHE A 66 3.24 10.76 14.21
C PHE A 66 1.89 10.09 13.89
N PRO A 67 1.81 8.76 13.87
CA PRO A 67 0.57 8.04 13.53
C PRO A 67 -0.67 8.48 14.32
N ASN A 68 -0.52 8.78 15.60
CA ASN A 68 -1.62 9.24 16.47
C ASN A 68 -2.12 10.66 16.16
N GLU A 69 -1.41 11.42 15.34
CA GLU A 69 -1.80 12.75 14.86
C GLU A 69 -2.49 12.73 13.49
N LEU A 70 -2.68 11.53 12.92
CA LEU A 70 -3.22 11.30 11.58
C LEU A 70 -4.63 10.74 11.62
N SER A 71 -5.49 11.15 10.69
CA SER A 71 -6.76 10.46 10.42
C SER A 71 -6.52 9.04 9.89
N GLY A 72 -7.54 8.17 9.95
CA GLY A 72 -7.46 6.82 9.41
C GLY A 72 -7.04 6.78 7.93
N GLY A 73 -7.63 7.65 7.10
CA GLY A 73 -7.26 7.77 5.69
C GLY A 73 -5.83 8.27 5.47
N GLU A 74 -5.32 9.19 6.31
CA GLU A 74 -3.92 9.61 6.28
C GLU A 74 -2.99 8.46 6.69
N GLN A 75 -3.33 7.69 7.73
CA GLN A 75 -2.57 6.51 8.14
C GLN A 75 -2.52 5.46 7.03
N GLN A 76 -3.64 5.22 6.34
CA GLN A 76 -3.69 4.30 5.22
C GLN A 76 -2.83 4.78 4.04
N ARG A 77 -2.84 6.07 3.72
CA ARG A 77 -1.93 6.64 2.72
C ARG A 77 -0.45 6.48 3.10
N VAL A 78 -0.11 6.58 4.40
CA VAL A 78 1.27 6.27 4.86
C VAL A 78 1.60 4.79 4.68
N ALA A 79 0.66 3.88 4.96
CA ALA A 79 0.86 2.43 4.75
C ALA A 79 1.07 2.11 3.26
N ILE A 80 0.30 2.72 2.36
CA ILE A 80 0.48 2.59 0.90
C ILE A 80 1.83 3.18 0.47
N ALA A 81 2.20 4.36 0.97
CA ALA A 81 3.50 4.98 0.71
C ALA A 81 4.66 4.06 1.10
N ARG A 82 4.55 3.44 2.27
CA ARG A 82 5.53 2.47 2.78
C ARG A 82 5.63 1.23 1.88
N ALA A 83 4.51 0.71 1.39
CA ALA A 83 4.49 -0.40 0.46
C ALA A 83 5.12 -0.04 -0.89
N LEU A 84 4.91 1.20 -1.38
CA LEU A 84 5.32 1.67 -2.70
C LEU A 84 6.80 2.14 -2.77
N VAL A 85 7.40 2.52 -1.63
CA VAL A 85 8.68 3.27 -1.61
C VAL A 85 9.84 2.53 -2.27
N ASN A 86 9.86 1.20 -2.24
CA ASN A 86 10.89 0.36 -2.85
C ASN A 86 10.57 -0.04 -4.31
N ASN A 87 9.62 0.60 -4.98
CA ASN A 87 9.18 0.26 -6.34
C ASN A 87 8.83 -1.23 -6.50
N PRO A 88 7.88 -1.77 -5.73
CA PRO A 88 7.53 -3.17 -5.79
C PRO A 88 6.91 -3.53 -7.15
N GLN A 89 7.04 -4.79 -7.55
CA GLN A 89 6.35 -5.35 -8.71
C GLN A 89 4.89 -5.71 -8.39
N LEU A 90 4.62 -6.04 -7.13
CA LEU A 90 3.31 -6.42 -6.61
C LEU A 90 3.02 -5.69 -5.30
N ILE A 91 1.84 -5.11 -5.18
CA ILE A 91 1.28 -4.67 -3.90
C ILE A 91 0.13 -5.62 -3.55
N ILE A 92 0.16 -6.14 -2.33
CA ILE A 92 -0.93 -6.92 -1.74
C ILE A 92 -1.61 -6.02 -0.70
N ALA A 93 -2.87 -5.70 -0.93
CA ALA A 93 -3.68 -4.87 -0.04
C ALA A 93 -4.78 -5.73 0.59
N ASP A 94 -4.69 -5.95 1.89
CA ASP A 94 -5.63 -6.74 2.67
C ASP A 94 -6.62 -5.81 3.37
N GLU A 95 -7.89 -5.82 2.92
CA GLU A 95 -8.97 -4.95 3.38
C GLU A 95 -8.56 -3.48 3.55
N PRO A 96 -7.98 -2.84 2.51
CA PRO A 96 -7.35 -1.52 2.65
C PRO A 96 -8.34 -0.40 2.99
N THR A 97 -9.63 -0.66 2.93
CA THR A 97 -10.72 0.29 3.20
C THR A 97 -11.58 -0.10 4.42
N GLY A 98 -11.28 -1.22 5.08
CA GLY A 98 -12.16 -1.82 6.10
C GLY A 98 -12.43 -0.93 7.33
N ASN A 99 -11.58 0.05 7.63
CA ASN A 99 -11.69 0.96 8.77
C ASN A 99 -11.95 2.42 8.37
N LEU A 100 -12.41 2.66 7.13
CA LEU A 100 -12.56 4.00 6.56
C LEU A 100 -14.01 4.30 6.21
N ASP A 101 -14.36 5.58 6.20
CA ASP A 101 -15.64 6.05 5.68
C ASP A 101 -15.71 5.87 4.15
N PRO A 102 -16.91 5.84 3.55
CA PRO A 102 -17.08 5.55 2.12
C PRO A 102 -16.28 6.47 1.20
N ARG A 103 -16.26 7.78 1.48
CA ARG A 103 -15.53 8.76 0.66
C ARG A 103 -14.03 8.54 0.70
N THR A 104 -13.48 8.32 1.89
CA THR A 104 -12.06 8.01 2.08
C THR A 104 -11.71 6.67 1.43
N SER A 105 -12.63 5.69 1.48
CA SER A 105 -12.46 4.37 0.84
C SER A 105 -12.30 4.51 -0.68
N GLU A 106 -13.14 5.30 -1.34
CA GLU A 106 -13.02 5.60 -2.78
C GLU A 106 -11.67 6.25 -3.12
N GLU A 107 -11.20 7.21 -2.28
CA GLU A 107 -9.90 7.84 -2.47
C GLU A 107 -8.75 6.82 -2.39
N ILE A 108 -8.81 5.87 -1.44
CA ILE A 108 -7.79 4.81 -1.29
C ILE A 108 -7.78 3.86 -2.49
N VAL A 109 -8.96 3.41 -2.95
CA VAL A 109 -9.06 2.54 -4.13
C VAL A 109 -8.52 3.26 -5.37
N ARG A 110 -8.84 4.54 -5.55
CA ARG A 110 -8.31 5.36 -6.65
C ARG A 110 -6.78 5.44 -6.62
N ILE A 111 -6.17 5.65 -5.45
CA ILE A 111 -4.71 5.65 -5.30
C ILE A 111 -4.11 4.30 -5.73
N LEU A 112 -4.71 3.18 -5.31
CA LEU A 112 -4.25 1.84 -5.69
C LEU A 112 -4.40 1.60 -7.19
N HIS A 113 -5.47 2.07 -7.80
CA HIS A 113 -5.68 2.02 -9.25
C HIS A 113 -4.62 2.84 -10.01
N GLU A 114 -4.35 4.09 -9.58
CA GLU A 114 -3.29 4.92 -10.17
C GLU A 114 -1.90 4.28 -10.07
N ILE A 115 -1.62 3.56 -8.98
CA ILE A 115 -0.38 2.79 -8.82
C ILE A 115 -0.34 1.64 -9.83
N ASN A 116 -1.47 0.97 -10.07
CA ASN A 116 -1.58 -0.10 -11.06
C ASN A 116 -1.37 0.42 -12.49
N GLU A 117 -1.99 1.55 -12.86
CA GLU A 117 -1.80 2.18 -14.17
C GLU A 117 -0.33 2.54 -14.45
N ARG A 118 0.47 2.78 -13.41
CA ARG A 118 1.92 3.02 -13.51
C ARG A 118 2.76 1.75 -13.61
N GLY A 119 2.12 0.58 -13.72
CA GLY A 119 2.76 -0.72 -13.99
C GLY A 119 3.05 -1.58 -12.76
N THR A 120 2.63 -1.20 -11.56
CA THR A 120 2.70 -2.08 -10.39
C THR A 120 1.46 -2.98 -10.36
N THR A 121 1.62 -4.29 -10.27
CA THR A 121 0.48 -5.19 -10.05
C THR A 121 -0.13 -4.94 -8.66
N VAL A 122 -1.46 -4.81 -8.59
CA VAL A 122 -2.18 -4.66 -7.31
C VAL A 122 -3.11 -5.84 -7.13
N LEU A 123 -2.91 -6.58 -6.05
CA LEU A 123 -3.83 -7.62 -5.58
C LEU A 123 -4.55 -7.08 -4.33
N MET A 124 -5.84 -6.81 -4.46
CA MET A 124 -6.66 -6.33 -3.34
C MET A 124 -7.60 -7.43 -2.86
N VAL A 125 -7.56 -7.71 -1.56
CA VAL A 125 -8.54 -8.56 -0.87
C VAL A 125 -9.57 -7.63 -0.24
N THR A 126 -10.86 -7.80 -0.59
CA THR A 126 -11.94 -6.99 -0.03
C THR A 126 -13.28 -7.70 -0.13
N HIS A 127 -14.18 -7.38 0.78
CA HIS A 127 -15.59 -7.76 0.69
C HIS A 127 -16.48 -6.64 0.09
N GLN A 128 -15.90 -5.47 -0.20
CA GLN A 128 -16.60 -4.29 -0.72
C GLN A 128 -16.46 -4.20 -2.25
N LEU A 129 -17.11 -5.13 -2.98
CA LEU A 129 -17.00 -5.22 -4.43
C LEU A 129 -17.46 -3.96 -5.18
N GLU A 130 -18.41 -3.22 -4.62
CA GLU A 130 -18.93 -1.98 -5.23
C GLU A 130 -17.83 -0.94 -5.44
N LEU A 131 -16.84 -0.87 -4.52
CA LEU A 131 -15.75 0.10 -4.61
C LEU A 131 -14.77 -0.19 -5.75
N VAL A 132 -14.74 -1.41 -6.29
CA VAL A 132 -13.76 -1.80 -7.32
C VAL A 132 -14.37 -1.96 -8.72
N LYS A 133 -15.70 -2.02 -8.82
CA LYS A 133 -16.39 -2.21 -10.12
C LYS A 133 -16.06 -1.15 -11.16
N ASP A 134 -15.93 0.11 -10.71
CA ASP A 134 -15.69 1.25 -11.61
C ASP A 134 -14.25 1.35 -12.12
N PHE A 135 -13.34 0.57 -11.54
CA PHE A 135 -11.91 0.63 -11.88
C PHE A 135 -11.47 -0.48 -12.84
N GLY A 136 -12.35 -1.45 -13.11
CA GLY A 136 -12.04 -2.61 -13.94
C GLY A 136 -11.02 -3.57 -13.29
N GLY A 137 -10.82 -4.71 -13.88
CA GLY A 137 -9.82 -5.67 -13.46
C GLY A 137 -10.34 -7.10 -13.38
N ARG A 138 -9.48 -8.02 -12.94
CA ARG A 138 -9.85 -9.40 -12.71
C ARG A 138 -10.40 -9.58 -11.31
N VAL A 139 -11.60 -10.09 -11.18
CA VAL A 139 -12.27 -10.39 -9.91
C VAL A 139 -12.29 -11.90 -9.70
N VAL A 140 -11.72 -12.36 -8.60
CA VAL A 140 -11.72 -13.76 -8.18
C VAL A 140 -12.49 -13.88 -6.87
N LYS A 141 -13.66 -14.54 -6.90
CA LYS A 141 -14.44 -14.79 -5.70
C LYS A 141 -14.09 -16.17 -5.14
N ILE A 142 -13.76 -16.20 -3.86
CA ILE A 142 -13.46 -17.42 -3.12
C ILE A 142 -14.59 -17.68 -2.11
N SER A 143 -15.13 -18.89 -2.13
CA SER A 143 -16.21 -19.34 -1.24
C SER A 143 -15.90 -20.75 -0.73
N GLY A 144 -15.91 -20.95 0.59
CA GLY A 144 -15.62 -22.27 1.17
C GLY A 144 -14.24 -22.85 0.81
N GLY A 145 -13.25 -21.98 0.52
CA GLY A 145 -11.88 -22.40 0.15
C GLY A 145 -11.69 -22.78 -1.32
N VAL A 146 -12.70 -22.60 -2.16
CA VAL A 146 -12.64 -22.86 -3.61
C VAL A 146 -12.96 -21.58 -4.39
N ILE A 147 -12.47 -21.50 -5.64
CA ILE A 147 -12.81 -20.41 -6.55
C ILE A 147 -14.25 -20.63 -7.02
N ASP A 148 -15.11 -19.67 -6.71
CA ASP A 148 -16.53 -19.67 -7.08
C ASP A 148 -16.75 -18.90 -8.40
N TYR A 149 -15.94 -17.87 -8.64
CA TYR A 149 -16.04 -16.98 -9.78
C TYR A 149 -14.65 -16.41 -10.12
N ASP A 150 -14.35 -16.30 -11.40
CA ASP A 150 -13.10 -15.73 -11.92
C ASP A 150 -13.38 -15.08 -13.28
N ASP A 151 -13.46 -13.75 -13.33
CA ASP A 151 -13.75 -13.02 -14.55
C ASP A 151 -13.14 -11.60 -14.51
N HIS A 152 -13.14 -10.95 -15.67
CA HIS A 152 -12.78 -9.54 -15.81
C HIS A 152 -14.05 -8.66 -15.80
N VAL A 153 -14.03 -7.59 -15.00
CA VAL A 153 -15.12 -6.61 -14.84
C VAL A 153 -14.72 -5.29 -15.50
#